data_4aafc025c938d1edceb2231cb1187064
#
_entry.id   4aafc025c938d1edceb2231cb1187064
#
_cell.length_a   1.000
_cell.length_b   1.000
_cell.length_c   1.000
_cell.angle_alpha   90.00
_cell.angle_beta   90.00
_cell.angle_gamma   90.00
#
_symmetry.space_group_name_H-M   'P 1'
#
loop_
_entity.id
_entity.type
_entity.pdbx_description
1 polymer ?
#
loop_
_entity_poly.entity_id
_entity_poly.type
_entity_poly.pdbx_seq_one_letter_code
_entity_poly.pdbx_strand_id
1 'polypeptide(L)'
;PSPFSLSRVGAVLPAEGGTADVEVQMEEENLGWIVTVRPEWLSVSADSGIGRTTVVLTAGENKSGRPRSGTVVFRASEGQECSVSVTQEAPETAGYDKWVQDKFPSGTAGDQTAPEAAPSGDSIVNLMKYATGLDPLRPCGSVTSVTAKEGEDGKMHLVLSWPVNPDATDVKHEVEASTDLETWTLLGEAETVGKTSAEFMDPEAVGTGRERRFLRLKVTRE
;
A
#
# COMPACT_ATOMS: atom_id res chain seq x y z
N PRO A 1 -34.52 -28.29 14.85
CA PRO A 1 -34.10 -27.22 14.00
C PRO A 1 -34.92 -25.96 14.41
N SER A 2 -34.30 -24.78 14.40
CA SER A 2 -35.02 -23.54 14.64
C SER A 2 -35.91 -23.30 13.40
N PRO A 3 -37.20 -22.96 13.58
CA PRO A 3 -38.10 -22.70 12.47
C PRO A 3 -37.68 -21.48 11.61
N PHE A 4 -36.75 -20.67 12.12
CA PHE A 4 -36.15 -19.55 11.43
C PHE A 4 -34.62 -19.61 11.56
N SER A 5 -33.88 -19.68 10.45
CA SER A 5 -32.44 -19.79 10.40
C SER A 5 -31.86 -19.16 9.13
N LEU A 6 -30.55 -18.99 9.11
CA LEU A 6 -29.81 -18.50 7.95
C LEU A 6 -28.89 -19.62 7.43
N SER A 7 -28.64 -19.66 6.12
CA SER A 7 -27.75 -20.63 5.47
C SER A 7 -26.28 -20.51 5.93
N ARG A 8 -25.93 -19.34 6.52
CA ARG A 8 -24.59 -19.09 7.09
C ARG A 8 -24.68 -18.14 8.28
N VAL A 9 -23.68 -18.23 9.17
CA VAL A 9 -23.52 -17.36 10.34
C VAL A 9 -22.40 -16.33 10.15
N GLY A 10 -21.60 -16.47 9.08
CA GLY A 10 -20.49 -15.57 8.75
C GLY A 10 -20.18 -15.51 7.27
N ALA A 11 -19.63 -14.38 6.84
CA ALA A 11 -19.12 -14.13 5.49
C ALA A 11 -17.86 -13.28 5.55
N VAL A 12 -16.90 -13.55 4.67
CA VAL A 12 -15.71 -12.72 4.46
C VAL A 12 -15.77 -12.19 3.04
N LEU A 13 -15.60 -10.87 2.90
CA LEU A 13 -15.59 -10.17 1.62
C LEU A 13 -14.18 -9.57 1.39
N PRO A 14 -13.69 -9.58 0.14
CA PRO A 14 -12.40 -8.98 -0.19
C PRO A 14 -12.45 -7.45 -0.07
N ALA A 15 -11.27 -6.84 0.00
CA ALA A 15 -11.12 -5.40 0.17
C ALA A 15 -11.72 -4.59 -0.98
N GLU A 16 -11.62 -5.09 -2.22
CA GLU A 16 -12.13 -4.44 -3.44
C GLU A 16 -13.66 -4.35 -3.48
N GLY A 17 -14.31 -5.04 -2.54
CA GLY A 17 -15.75 -5.20 -2.52
C GLY A 17 -16.15 -6.59 -3.00
N GLY A 18 -17.43 -6.89 -2.84
CA GLY A 18 -17.95 -8.20 -3.23
C GLY A 18 -19.34 -8.45 -2.67
N THR A 19 -19.82 -9.67 -2.90
CA THR A 19 -21.13 -10.12 -2.48
C THR A 19 -21.06 -11.42 -1.68
N ALA A 20 -22.06 -11.60 -0.80
CA ALA A 20 -22.29 -12.86 -0.12
C ALA A 20 -23.78 -13.17 -0.07
N ASP A 21 -24.14 -14.35 -0.49
CA ASP A 21 -25.52 -14.82 -0.47
C ASP A 21 -25.87 -15.39 0.91
N VAL A 22 -26.97 -14.97 1.45
CA VAL A 22 -27.56 -15.46 2.70
C VAL A 22 -28.98 -15.95 2.40
N GLU A 23 -29.21 -17.24 2.50
CA GLU A 23 -30.56 -17.78 2.37
C GLU A 23 -31.24 -17.71 3.73
N VAL A 24 -32.37 -17.01 3.78
CA VAL A 24 -33.32 -17.07 4.89
C VAL A 24 -34.09 -18.37 4.77
N GLN A 25 -34.04 -19.20 5.80
CA GLN A 25 -34.68 -20.51 5.85
C GLN A 25 -35.80 -20.50 6.87
N MET A 26 -37.00 -20.84 6.42
CA MET A 26 -38.24 -20.87 7.22
C MET A 26 -38.99 -22.16 6.94
N GLU A 27 -39.58 -22.76 7.96
CA GLU A 27 -40.44 -23.92 7.80
C GLU A 27 -41.82 -23.52 7.23
N GLU A 28 -42.34 -22.34 7.59
CA GLU A 28 -43.59 -21.79 7.12
C GLU A 28 -43.36 -20.76 6.00
N GLU A 29 -43.86 -21.07 4.80
CA GLU A 29 -43.65 -20.22 3.60
C GLU A 29 -44.39 -18.86 3.67
N ASN A 30 -45.33 -18.69 4.60
CA ASN A 30 -46.15 -17.48 4.74
C ASN A 30 -45.62 -16.50 5.78
N LEU A 31 -44.58 -16.86 6.55
CA LEU A 31 -44.02 -15.97 7.56
C LEU A 31 -43.14 -14.89 6.91
N GLY A 32 -43.33 -13.65 7.39
CA GLY A 32 -42.51 -12.52 6.99
C GLY A 32 -41.22 -12.43 7.80
N TRP A 33 -40.24 -11.78 7.23
CA TRP A 33 -39.00 -11.41 7.89
C TRP A 33 -38.53 -10.02 7.47
N ILE A 34 -37.74 -9.35 8.32
CA ILE A 34 -37.13 -8.04 8.04
C ILE A 34 -35.67 -8.02 8.48
N VAL A 35 -34.86 -7.16 7.87
CA VAL A 35 -33.53 -6.80 8.34
C VAL A 35 -33.66 -5.66 9.34
N THR A 36 -33.24 -5.86 10.59
CA THR A 36 -33.36 -4.87 11.67
C THR A 36 -32.09 -4.11 11.94
N VAL A 37 -30.93 -4.72 11.67
CA VAL A 37 -29.59 -4.11 11.87
C VAL A 37 -28.72 -4.47 10.68
N ARG A 38 -27.99 -3.50 10.16
CA ARG A 38 -26.89 -3.69 9.21
C ARG A 38 -25.84 -2.57 9.33
N PRO A 39 -24.57 -2.85 9.01
CA PRO A 39 -23.54 -1.82 8.92
C PRO A 39 -23.84 -0.85 7.76
N GLU A 40 -23.47 0.42 7.89
CA GLU A 40 -23.68 1.44 6.84
C GLU A 40 -22.93 1.12 5.54
N TRP A 41 -21.78 0.45 5.64
CA TRP A 41 -20.93 0.09 4.51
C TRP A 41 -21.44 -1.15 3.74
N LEU A 42 -22.53 -1.80 4.21
CA LEU A 42 -23.08 -3.01 3.62
C LEU A 42 -24.51 -2.72 3.14
N SER A 43 -24.80 -3.06 1.90
CA SER A 43 -26.17 -3.07 1.36
C SER A 43 -26.72 -4.49 1.29
N VAL A 44 -28.03 -4.59 1.28
CA VAL A 44 -28.77 -5.86 1.15
C VAL A 44 -29.71 -5.76 -0.05
N SER A 45 -29.90 -6.85 -0.77
CA SER A 45 -30.79 -6.90 -1.94
C SER A 45 -32.29 -6.77 -1.58
N ALA A 46 -32.62 -7.09 -0.33
CA ALA A 46 -33.98 -6.96 0.22
C ALA A 46 -33.89 -6.71 1.73
N ASP A 47 -34.60 -5.69 2.21
CA ASP A 47 -34.74 -5.37 3.65
C ASP A 47 -35.88 -6.18 4.32
N SER A 48 -36.72 -6.86 3.54
CA SER A 48 -37.82 -7.70 4.01
C SER A 48 -38.23 -8.73 2.96
N GLY A 49 -38.92 -9.76 3.39
CA GLY A 49 -39.46 -10.78 2.50
C GLY A 49 -40.47 -11.70 3.21
N ILE A 50 -40.96 -12.69 2.46
CA ILE A 50 -41.88 -13.73 2.95
C ILE A 50 -41.30 -15.08 2.57
N GLY A 51 -41.28 -16.02 3.52
CA GLY A 51 -40.80 -17.36 3.31
C GLY A 51 -39.32 -17.44 3.02
N ARG A 52 -38.91 -18.53 2.38
CA ARG A 52 -37.51 -18.75 1.98
C ARG A 52 -37.09 -17.79 0.88
N THR A 53 -36.03 -17.04 1.11
CA THR A 53 -35.54 -16.01 0.18
C THR A 53 -34.01 -15.91 0.28
N THR A 54 -33.32 -15.76 -0.85
CA THR A 54 -31.89 -15.44 -0.87
C THR A 54 -31.71 -13.92 -0.82
N VAL A 55 -31.00 -13.43 0.18
CA VAL A 55 -30.60 -12.03 0.32
C VAL A 55 -29.13 -11.92 -0.02
N VAL A 56 -28.80 -11.04 -0.96
CA VAL A 56 -27.43 -10.74 -1.35
C VAL A 56 -26.92 -9.58 -0.50
N LEU A 57 -25.88 -9.81 0.28
CA LEU A 57 -25.12 -8.78 0.98
C LEU A 57 -24.05 -8.24 0.05
N THR A 58 -23.98 -6.93 -0.13
CA THR A 58 -23.01 -6.29 -1.04
C THR A 58 -22.21 -5.24 -0.30
N ALA A 59 -20.88 -5.31 -0.37
CA ALA A 59 -19.97 -4.27 0.08
C ALA A 59 -19.24 -3.65 -1.10
N GLY A 60 -19.10 -2.33 -1.10
CA GLY A 60 -18.16 -1.62 -1.97
C GLY A 60 -16.72 -1.74 -1.44
N GLU A 61 -15.77 -1.13 -2.14
CA GLU A 61 -14.35 -1.10 -1.77
C GLU A 61 -14.14 -0.60 -0.33
N ASN A 62 -13.28 -1.29 0.42
CA ASN A 62 -12.84 -0.86 1.75
C ASN A 62 -11.61 0.04 1.65
N LYS A 63 -11.81 1.35 1.70
CA LYS A 63 -10.73 2.36 1.65
C LYS A 63 -10.15 2.74 3.01
N SER A 64 -10.54 2.05 4.08
CA SER A 64 -10.13 2.43 5.45
C SER A 64 -8.71 2.04 5.82
N GLY A 65 -8.02 1.23 4.99
CA GLY A 65 -6.70 0.68 5.31
C GLY A 65 -6.69 -0.37 6.42
N ARG A 66 -7.88 -0.74 6.95
CA ARG A 66 -8.05 -1.74 8.02
C ARG A 66 -9.23 -2.66 7.69
N PRO A 67 -9.20 -3.93 8.15
CA PRO A 67 -10.38 -4.77 8.05
C PRO A 67 -11.53 -4.15 8.85
N ARG A 68 -12.76 -4.34 8.36
CA ARG A 68 -13.98 -3.90 9.04
C ARG A 68 -14.93 -5.06 9.20
N SER A 69 -15.67 -5.08 10.31
CA SER A 69 -16.65 -6.12 10.60
C SER A 69 -17.97 -5.50 11.06
N GLY A 70 -19.05 -6.22 10.82
CA GLY A 70 -20.36 -5.84 11.26
C GLY A 70 -21.32 -7.03 11.23
N THR A 71 -22.49 -6.83 11.78
CA THR A 71 -23.52 -7.87 11.88
C THR A 71 -24.78 -7.42 11.15
N VAL A 72 -25.36 -8.32 10.37
CA VAL A 72 -26.69 -8.16 9.79
C VAL A 72 -27.65 -9.04 10.60
N VAL A 73 -28.71 -8.43 11.13
CA VAL A 73 -29.72 -9.12 11.94
C VAL A 73 -31.02 -9.22 11.17
N PHE A 74 -31.51 -10.42 11.05
CA PHE A 74 -32.81 -10.78 10.47
C PHE A 74 -33.78 -11.13 11.59
N ARG A 75 -34.99 -10.61 11.52
CA ARG A 75 -36.06 -10.90 12.49
C ARG A 75 -37.27 -11.44 11.76
N ALA A 76 -37.76 -12.59 12.19
CA ALA A 76 -39.05 -13.12 11.76
C ALA A 76 -40.24 -12.36 12.40
N SER A 77 -41.41 -12.38 11.76
CA SER A 77 -42.64 -11.73 12.28
C SER A 77 -43.08 -12.24 13.65
N GLU A 78 -42.68 -13.43 14.04
CA GLU A 78 -42.90 -14.01 15.37
C GLU A 78 -41.85 -13.56 16.43
N GLY A 79 -40.89 -12.69 16.03
CA GLY A 79 -39.91 -12.11 16.94
C GLY A 79 -38.61 -12.87 17.08
N GLN A 80 -38.44 -14.00 16.41
CA GLN A 80 -37.15 -14.75 16.38
C GLN A 80 -36.13 -13.97 15.60
N GLU A 81 -34.87 -13.97 16.08
CA GLU A 81 -33.73 -13.31 15.42
C GLU A 81 -32.63 -14.28 15.06
N CYS A 82 -32.08 -14.06 13.89
CA CYS A 82 -30.83 -14.72 13.43
C CYS A 82 -29.90 -13.66 12.87
N SER A 83 -28.60 -13.90 12.95
CA SER A 83 -27.60 -12.93 12.49
C SER A 83 -26.50 -13.58 11.66
N VAL A 84 -25.93 -12.80 10.76
CA VAL A 84 -24.71 -13.14 10.04
C VAL A 84 -23.66 -12.07 10.33
N SER A 85 -22.46 -12.52 10.73
CA SER A 85 -21.28 -11.65 10.90
C SER A 85 -20.60 -11.50 9.55
N VAL A 86 -20.37 -10.27 9.12
CA VAL A 86 -19.66 -9.98 7.86
C VAL A 86 -18.36 -9.28 8.19
N THR A 87 -17.25 -9.82 7.71
CA THR A 87 -15.93 -9.19 7.76
C THR A 87 -15.53 -8.82 6.34
N GLN A 88 -15.07 -7.59 6.15
CA GLN A 88 -14.42 -7.19 4.90
C GLN A 88 -12.95 -6.96 5.18
N GLU A 89 -12.10 -7.57 4.35
CA GLU A 89 -10.65 -7.45 4.44
C GLU A 89 -10.18 -6.02 4.22
N ALA A 90 -9.00 -5.70 4.74
CA ALA A 90 -8.29 -4.48 4.38
C ALA A 90 -7.74 -4.60 2.97
N PRO A 91 -7.62 -3.49 2.22
CA PRO A 91 -6.84 -3.51 1.00
C PRO A 91 -5.41 -3.97 1.31
N GLU A 92 -4.86 -4.78 0.43
CA GLU A 92 -3.46 -5.15 0.52
C GLU A 92 -2.64 -3.87 0.32
N THR A 93 -2.06 -3.36 1.39
CA THR A 93 -1.14 -2.23 1.30
C THR A 93 0.11 -2.70 0.59
N ALA A 94 0.48 -2.01 -0.48
CA ALA A 94 1.68 -2.27 -1.25
C ALA A 94 2.62 -1.05 -1.18
N GLY A 95 3.82 -1.21 -1.67
CA GLY A 95 4.75 -0.11 -1.81
C GLY A 95 5.13 0.56 -0.48
N TYR A 96 5.28 1.88 -0.54
CA TYR A 96 5.71 2.68 0.61
C TYR A 96 4.81 2.52 1.85
N ASP A 97 3.51 2.46 1.67
CA ASP A 97 2.56 2.39 2.80
C ASP A 97 2.66 1.06 3.55
N LYS A 98 2.92 -0.05 2.83
CA LYS A 98 3.23 -1.34 3.45
C LYS A 98 4.55 -1.29 4.21
N TRP A 99 5.58 -0.70 3.61
CA TRP A 99 6.88 -0.54 4.26
C TRP A 99 6.78 0.26 5.56
N VAL A 100 5.97 1.32 5.59
CA VAL A 100 5.69 2.07 6.83
C VAL A 100 5.05 1.17 7.90
N GLN A 101 4.05 0.36 7.53
CA GLN A 101 3.41 -0.56 8.47
C GLN A 101 4.38 -1.61 9.03
N ASP A 102 5.29 -2.11 8.19
CA ASP A 102 6.25 -3.15 8.56
C ASP A 102 7.42 -2.61 9.39
N LYS A 103 7.83 -1.36 9.16
CA LYS A 103 9.06 -0.78 9.74
C LYS A 103 8.83 0.11 10.95
N PHE A 104 7.65 0.72 11.08
CA PHE A 104 7.36 1.61 12.18
C PHE A 104 6.45 0.95 13.22
N PRO A 105 6.65 1.22 14.52
CA PRO A 105 5.73 0.78 15.57
C PRO A 105 4.31 1.25 15.31
N SER A 106 3.33 0.44 15.68
CA SER A 106 1.92 0.83 15.59
C SER A 106 1.65 2.11 16.38
N GLY A 107 1.01 3.08 15.75
CA GLY A 107 0.70 4.38 16.37
C GLY A 107 1.80 5.44 16.24
N THR A 108 2.87 5.16 15.48
CA THR A 108 3.86 6.20 15.13
C THR A 108 3.16 7.38 14.46
N ALA A 109 3.51 8.59 14.87
CA ALA A 109 2.91 9.82 14.34
C ALA A 109 3.19 9.98 12.82
N GLY A 110 2.21 10.49 12.08
CA GLY A 110 2.28 10.62 10.62
C GLY A 110 3.42 11.51 10.12
N ASP A 111 3.82 12.52 10.89
CA ASP A 111 4.96 13.38 10.60
C ASP A 111 6.31 12.64 10.65
N GLN A 112 6.40 11.54 11.39
CA GLN A 112 7.60 10.68 11.45
C GLN A 112 7.61 9.62 10.35
N THR A 113 6.45 9.24 9.83
CA THR A 113 6.30 8.23 8.78
C THR A 113 6.16 8.83 7.38
N ALA A 114 6.08 10.14 7.26
CA ALA A 114 6.01 10.85 5.99
C ALA A 114 7.23 10.55 5.10
N PRO A 115 7.09 10.51 3.77
CA PRO A 115 8.19 10.23 2.84
C PRO A 115 9.40 11.15 3.01
N GLU A 116 9.17 12.43 3.34
CA GLU A 116 10.19 13.46 3.57
C GLU A 116 10.75 13.51 4.98
N ALA A 117 10.20 12.74 5.92
CA ALA A 117 10.71 12.68 7.29
C ALA A 117 12.02 11.89 7.39
N ALA A 118 12.87 12.29 8.34
CA ALA A 118 14.14 11.62 8.66
C ALA A 118 14.23 11.32 10.16
N PRO A 119 13.41 10.38 10.69
CA PRO A 119 13.27 10.14 12.12
C PRO A 119 14.55 9.62 12.80
N SER A 120 15.46 9.02 12.06
CA SER A 120 16.76 8.55 12.57
C SER A 120 17.79 9.68 12.82
N GLY A 121 17.51 10.91 12.39
CA GLY A 121 18.39 12.09 12.61
C GLY A 121 19.63 12.13 11.71
N ASP A 122 19.70 11.32 10.65
CA ASP A 122 20.80 11.27 9.68
C ASP A 122 20.56 12.12 8.42
N SER A 123 19.47 12.88 8.39
CA SER A 123 19.02 13.67 7.24
C SER A 123 18.65 12.87 5.98
N ILE A 124 18.63 11.53 6.06
CA ILE A 124 18.18 10.68 4.97
C ILE A 124 16.70 10.42 5.16
N VAL A 125 15.92 10.93 4.22
CA VAL A 125 14.44 10.85 4.29
C VAL A 125 13.94 9.43 4.12
N ASN A 126 12.76 9.15 4.68
CA ASN A 126 12.13 7.84 4.63
C ASN A 126 11.96 7.30 3.21
N LEU A 127 11.60 8.14 2.24
CA LEU A 127 11.46 7.72 0.85
C LEU A 127 12.77 7.19 0.27
N MET A 128 13.90 7.84 0.59
CA MET A 128 15.22 7.37 0.18
C MET A 128 15.56 6.03 0.84
N LYS A 129 15.28 5.88 2.14
CA LYS A 129 15.50 4.62 2.87
C LYS A 129 14.62 3.49 2.36
N TYR A 130 13.37 3.78 2.04
CA TYR A 130 12.47 2.82 1.41
C TYR A 130 13.02 2.34 0.06
N ALA A 131 13.35 3.27 -0.83
CA ALA A 131 13.86 2.97 -2.16
C ALA A 131 15.18 2.18 -2.16
N THR A 132 15.97 2.33 -1.10
CA THR A 132 17.30 1.70 -0.98
C THR A 132 17.36 0.55 0.03
N GLY A 133 16.23 0.16 0.63
CA GLY A 133 16.14 -0.97 1.55
C GLY A 133 16.75 -0.72 2.94
N LEU A 134 16.94 0.54 3.32
CA LEU A 134 17.51 0.91 4.62
C LEU A 134 16.43 0.97 5.72
N ASP A 135 16.89 0.81 6.96
CA ASP A 135 16.01 0.91 8.13
C ASP A 135 15.69 2.39 8.44
N PRO A 136 14.40 2.80 8.48
CA PRO A 136 14.04 4.19 8.73
C PRO A 136 14.42 4.68 10.14
N LEU A 137 14.51 3.77 11.10
CA LEU A 137 14.77 4.08 12.52
C LEU A 137 16.25 4.02 12.89
N ARG A 138 17.12 3.63 11.95
CA ARG A 138 18.57 3.57 12.16
C ARG A 138 19.29 4.60 11.34
N PRO A 139 20.19 5.39 11.94
CA PRO A 139 21.03 6.29 11.17
C PRO A 139 21.99 5.50 10.28
N CYS A 140 22.21 5.98 9.07
CA CYS A 140 23.23 5.48 8.18
C CYS A 140 24.14 6.61 7.69
N GLY A 141 25.33 6.29 7.21
CA GLY A 141 26.28 7.28 6.73
C GLY A 141 25.91 7.80 5.34
N SER A 142 26.35 7.09 4.30
CA SER A 142 26.04 7.44 2.90
C SER A 142 25.21 6.35 2.26
N VAL A 143 24.20 6.76 1.48
CA VAL A 143 23.38 5.85 0.67
C VAL A 143 24.03 5.52 -0.65
N THR A 144 24.82 6.47 -1.17
CA THR A 144 25.43 6.38 -2.49
C THR A 144 26.95 6.39 -2.40
N SER A 145 27.60 5.83 -3.40
CA SER A 145 29.04 5.95 -3.62
C SER A 145 29.33 6.44 -5.03
N VAL A 146 30.42 7.20 -5.19
CA VAL A 146 30.88 7.70 -6.49
C VAL A 146 32.25 7.12 -6.77
N THR A 147 32.42 6.54 -7.95
CA THR A 147 33.68 6.04 -8.47
C THR A 147 33.95 6.63 -9.85
N ALA A 148 35.13 6.44 -10.40
CA ALA A 148 35.43 6.77 -11.78
C ALA A 148 35.68 5.48 -12.57
N LYS A 149 35.05 5.34 -13.74
CA LYS A 149 35.20 4.23 -14.66
C LYS A 149 35.50 4.74 -16.07
N GLU A 150 36.27 3.97 -16.84
CA GLU A 150 36.48 4.25 -18.26
C GLU A 150 35.20 3.93 -19.04
N GLY A 151 34.73 4.89 -19.83
CA GLY A 151 33.58 4.74 -20.71
C GLY A 151 33.96 4.16 -22.08
N GLU A 152 32.97 3.90 -22.93
CA GLU A 152 33.18 3.39 -24.29
C GLU A 152 33.96 4.37 -25.19
N ASP A 153 34.02 5.64 -24.83
CA ASP A 153 34.75 6.69 -25.50
C ASP A 153 36.25 6.74 -25.08
N GLY A 154 36.70 5.82 -24.21
CA GLY A 154 38.06 5.75 -23.69
C GLY A 154 38.38 6.84 -22.65
N LYS A 155 37.39 7.56 -22.15
CA LYS A 155 37.57 8.60 -21.12
C LYS A 155 37.01 8.14 -19.77
N MET A 156 37.48 8.80 -18.72
CA MET A 156 36.99 8.54 -17.37
C MET A 156 35.66 9.28 -17.13
N HIS A 157 34.65 8.58 -16.60
CA HIS A 157 33.35 9.10 -16.21
C HIS A 157 33.09 8.83 -14.74
N LEU A 158 32.34 9.69 -14.09
CA LEU A 158 31.81 9.43 -12.76
C LEU A 158 30.68 8.39 -12.84
N VAL A 159 30.69 7.47 -11.89
CA VAL A 159 29.64 6.46 -11.74
C VAL A 159 29.08 6.55 -10.33
N LEU A 160 27.80 6.87 -10.24
CA LEU A 160 27.04 6.84 -8.99
C LEU A 160 26.47 5.44 -8.81
N SER A 161 26.65 4.85 -7.63
CA SER A 161 26.13 3.51 -7.28
C SER A 161 25.35 3.57 -5.96
N TRP A 162 24.28 2.76 -5.85
CA TRP A 162 23.46 2.68 -4.65
C TRP A 162 22.77 1.32 -4.51
N PRO A 163 22.38 0.91 -3.29
CA PRO A 163 21.52 -0.25 -3.09
C PRO A 163 20.10 0.03 -3.55
N VAL A 164 19.38 -0.99 -3.98
CA VAL A 164 17.99 -0.93 -4.44
C VAL A 164 17.15 -1.89 -3.60
N ASN A 165 16.00 -1.44 -3.14
CA ASN A 165 14.97 -2.30 -2.57
C ASN A 165 14.11 -2.87 -3.71
N PRO A 166 14.16 -4.18 -3.99
CA PRO A 166 13.37 -4.77 -5.07
C PRO A 166 11.85 -4.71 -4.84
N ASP A 167 11.42 -4.50 -3.58
CA ASP A 167 10.01 -4.38 -3.22
C ASP A 167 9.47 -2.95 -3.36
N ALA A 168 10.34 -1.96 -3.60
CA ALA A 168 9.98 -0.57 -3.82
C ALA A 168 9.60 -0.33 -5.29
N THR A 169 8.41 -0.78 -5.69
CA THR A 169 7.94 -0.74 -7.08
C THR A 169 7.16 0.53 -7.44
N ASP A 170 6.89 1.40 -6.46
CA ASP A 170 6.15 2.65 -6.57
C ASP A 170 7.06 3.89 -6.50
N VAL A 171 8.33 3.73 -6.89
CA VAL A 171 9.32 4.82 -6.90
C VAL A 171 10.18 4.81 -8.16
N LYS A 172 10.63 6.00 -8.55
CA LYS A 172 11.63 6.22 -9.59
C LYS A 172 12.95 6.63 -8.98
N HIS A 173 14.03 6.11 -9.55
CA HIS A 173 15.41 6.46 -9.22
C HIS A 173 15.99 7.32 -10.34
N GLU A 174 16.12 8.60 -10.08
CA GLU A 174 16.65 9.59 -11.00
C GLU A 174 18.07 10.02 -10.57
N VAL A 175 18.95 10.25 -11.52
CA VAL A 175 20.30 10.80 -11.24
C VAL A 175 20.37 12.21 -11.77
N GLU A 176 20.81 13.10 -10.90
CA GLU A 176 21.02 14.52 -11.22
C GLU A 176 22.48 14.90 -11.02
N ALA A 177 22.95 15.86 -11.83
CA ALA A 177 24.28 16.44 -11.72
C ALA A 177 24.23 17.93 -11.44
N SER A 178 25.27 18.41 -10.77
CA SER A 178 25.49 19.83 -10.48
C SER A 178 26.98 20.18 -10.56
N THR A 179 27.27 21.48 -10.74
CA THR A 179 28.61 22.06 -10.66
C THR A 179 28.77 23.02 -9.48
N ASP A 180 27.65 23.44 -8.87
CA ASP A 180 27.57 24.46 -7.82
C ASP A 180 26.84 23.97 -6.54
N LEU A 181 26.23 22.78 -6.56
CA LEU A 181 25.38 22.20 -5.52
C LEU A 181 24.04 22.96 -5.32
N GLU A 182 23.75 23.94 -6.14
CA GLU A 182 22.51 24.74 -6.11
C GLU A 182 21.58 24.35 -7.27
N THR A 183 22.14 24.34 -8.48
CA THR A 183 21.41 24.01 -9.71
C THR A 183 21.67 22.55 -10.08
N TRP A 184 20.60 21.75 -10.16
CA TRP A 184 20.67 20.33 -10.49
C TRP A 184 19.98 20.05 -11.81
N THR A 185 20.66 19.29 -12.67
CA THR A 185 20.17 18.88 -13.99
C THR A 185 19.96 17.38 -13.98
N LEU A 186 18.77 16.94 -14.40
CA LEU A 186 18.47 15.52 -14.57
C LEU A 186 19.34 14.93 -15.68
N LEU A 187 20.04 13.85 -15.37
CA LEU A 187 20.84 13.06 -16.32
C LEU A 187 20.02 11.90 -16.91
N GLY A 188 19.18 11.29 -16.09
CA GLY A 188 18.35 10.16 -16.51
C GLY A 188 17.75 9.41 -15.34
N GLU A 189 16.96 8.41 -15.68
CA GLU A 189 16.33 7.46 -14.76
C GLU A 189 17.10 6.13 -14.83
N ALA A 190 17.26 5.48 -13.69
CA ALA A 190 17.93 4.18 -13.61
C ALA A 190 16.91 3.04 -13.58
N GLU A 191 17.15 2.02 -14.40
CA GLU A 191 16.40 0.76 -14.35
C GLU A 191 16.71 0.01 -13.04
N THR A 192 15.70 -0.15 -12.16
CA THR A 192 15.85 -0.76 -10.83
C THR A 192 15.00 -2.01 -10.61
N VAL A 193 14.04 -2.29 -11.50
CA VAL A 193 13.11 -3.41 -11.36
C VAL A 193 13.85 -4.75 -11.24
N GLY A 194 13.59 -5.48 -10.15
CA GLY A 194 14.22 -6.77 -9.87
C GLY A 194 15.71 -6.73 -9.51
N LYS A 195 16.25 -5.54 -9.27
CA LYS A 195 17.66 -5.36 -8.89
C LYS A 195 17.79 -5.11 -7.38
N THR A 196 18.96 -5.46 -6.83
CA THR A 196 19.36 -5.16 -5.44
C THR A 196 20.39 -4.04 -5.36
N SER A 197 20.90 -3.60 -6.51
CA SER A 197 21.80 -2.46 -6.65
C SER A 197 21.65 -1.84 -8.03
N ALA A 198 21.97 -0.56 -8.16
CA ALA A 198 22.00 0.15 -9.41
C ALA A 198 23.25 1.03 -9.50
N GLU A 199 23.66 1.31 -10.73
CA GLU A 199 24.70 2.29 -11.03
C GLU A 199 24.29 3.12 -12.24
N PHE A 200 24.73 4.36 -12.26
CA PHE A 200 24.51 5.30 -13.35
C PHE A 200 25.83 6.00 -13.71
N MET A 201 26.23 5.90 -14.96
CA MET A 201 27.40 6.57 -15.48
C MET A 201 27.03 7.96 -15.99
N ASP A 202 27.73 8.99 -15.51
CA ASP A 202 27.59 10.34 -16.02
C ASP A 202 27.97 10.38 -17.49
N PRO A 203 27.13 10.85 -18.40
CA PRO A 203 27.48 10.97 -19.82
C PRO A 203 28.63 11.96 -20.08
N GLU A 204 28.92 12.87 -19.14
CA GLU A 204 30.00 13.83 -19.25
C GLU A 204 31.30 13.27 -18.66
N ALA A 205 32.36 13.22 -19.45
CA ALA A 205 33.66 12.73 -19.02
C ALA A 205 34.34 13.70 -18.03
N VAL A 206 35.09 13.14 -17.10
CA VAL A 206 35.89 13.91 -16.14
C VAL A 206 36.96 14.73 -16.89
N GLY A 207 37.12 16.00 -16.49
CA GLY A 207 38.14 16.86 -17.07
C GLY A 207 37.74 17.64 -18.33
N THR A 208 36.46 17.63 -18.72
CA THR A 208 35.94 18.36 -19.89
C THR A 208 35.72 19.86 -19.65
N GLY A 209 36.64 20.50 -18.89
CA GLY A 209 36.61 21.95 -18.68
C GLY A 209 35.82 22.43 -17.46
N ARG A 210 35.36 21.51 -16.61
CA ARG A 210 34.70 21.82 -15.35
C ARG A 210 35.58 21.41 -14.17
N GLU A 211 35.78 22.34 -13.23
CA GLU A 211 36.59 22.10 -12.02
C GLU A 211 35.88 21.21 -10.99
N ARG A 212 34.54 21.18 -11.02
CA ARG A 212 33.70 20.45 -10.06
C ARG A 212 32.51 19.80 -10.76
N ARG A 213 32.22 18.56 -10.34
CA ARG A 213 31.04 17.81 -10.79
C ARG A 213 30.52 16.99 -9.63
N PHE A 214 29.27 17.13 -9.32
CA PHE A 214 28.56 16.45 -8.25
C PHE A 214 27.44 15.62 -8.85
N LEU A 215 27.24 14.42 -8.32
CA LEU A 215 26.11 13.55 -8.67
C LEU A 215 25.28 13.30 -7.43
N ARG A 216 23.96 13.23 -7.58
CA ARG A 216 23.08 12.78 -6.53
C ARG A 216 21.99 11.85 -7.06
N LEU A 217 21.56 10.94 -6.19
CA LEU A 217 20.36 10.17 -6.38
C LEU A 217 19.15 11.00 -5.91
N LYS A 218 18.12 11.05 -6.74
CA LYS A 218 16.81 11.59 -6.41
C LYS A 218 15.80 10.46 -6.53
N VAL A 219 14.94 10.32 -5.52
CA VAL A 219 13.86 9.35 -5.51
C VAL A 219 12.53 10.10 -5.49
N THR A 220 11.63 9.69 -6.37
CA THR A 220 10.27 10.23 -6.46
C THR A 220 9.26 9.10 -6.37
N ARG A 221 8.13 9.32 -5.70
CA ARG A 221 7.02 8.37 -5.64
C ARG A 221 6.10 8.59 -6.85
N GLU A 222 5.63 7.50 -7.46
CA GLU A 222 4.65 7.50 -8.54
C GLU A 222 3.21 7.61 -8.05
#